data_7d5b7e234b977564fa58c35a5a62a4fc
#
_entry.id   7d5b7e234b977564fa58c35a5a62a4fc
#
_cell.length_a   1.000
_cell.length_b   1.000
_cell.length_c   1.000
_cell.angle_alpha   90.00
_cell.angle_beta   90.00
_cell.angle_gamma   90.00
#
_symmetry.space_group_name_H-M   'P 1'
#
loop_
_entity.id
_entity.type
_entity.pdbx_description
1 polymer ?
#
loop_
_entity_poly.entity_id
_entity_poly.type
_entity_poly.pdbx_seq_one_letter_code
_entity_poly.pdbx_strand_id
1 'polypeptide(L)'
;MDKAKLAADLAAYFEKNMDAILADLAEIIAIESIADENSAVKPFGEGSAKALAWGEAKLGELGMVTKNFDNYAVRGDFKAEGAPVLGILAHLDPVPVSSGWSYPPFELTVDNDVLYGRGTIDDKGPAVAVLWAVKAVKELGLPLKNFRVIFGGNEENGCTDMAYYKSCEAFPPMVFTPDGSFPVLNCEKGLLHITFSAPFEDSTISYVNGGMALNAIPDRCEVRYNDDTSNVFVGTSAHGSRPENGVNAVTMFLDEYKGENALLCGLKKLFPHGECAGESMGMGFEDKVSGKMTCALTVLKTEGGKLCGGIDIRFTIDRTSAEIMGYVKTALENAGFAIDSCEPMEPHYVDENSDFVQTLLSVYERVKGEKGYCIAEGGVTYVHDTEGAVAFGAEFPWEENNMHGDDEHISLETFRMNLNMYANAIAELCMDE
;
A
#
# COMPACT_ATOMS: atom_id res chain seq x y z
N MET A 1 -19.40 20.16 21.34
CA MET A 1 -19.59 20.49 19.90
C MET A 1 -20.77 19.72 19.34
N ASP A 2 -21.65 20.35 18.56
CA ASP A 2 -22.67 19.63 17.78
C ASP A 2 -22.04 19.04 16.52
N LYS A 3 -21.76 17.74 16.56
CA LYS A 3 -21.06 17.02 15.51
C LYS A 3 -21.87 16.93 14.20
N ALA A 4 -23.19 16.87 14.29
CA ALA A 4 -24.04 16.83 13.09
C ALA A 4 -24.08 18.17 12.36
N LYS A 5 -24.15 19.26 13.14
CA LYS A 5 -24.05 20.61 12.58
C LYS A 5 -22.69 20.85 11.95
N LEU A 6 -21.60 20.45 12.61
CA LEU A 6 -20.25 20.59 12.07
C LEU A 6 -20.09 19.86 10.74
N ALA A 7 -20.57 18.60 10.64
CA ALA A 7 -20.51 17.83 9.40
C ALA A 7 -21.27 18.52 8.26
N ALA A 8 -22.43 19.12 8.55
CA ALA A 8 -23.20 19.90 7.57
C ALA A 8 -22.48 21.18 7.14
N ASP A 9 -21.86 21.90 8.07
CA ASP A 9 -21.11 23.14 7.80
C ASP A 9 -19.85 22.83 6.93
N LEU A 10 -19.14 21.73 7.21
CA LEU A 10 -18.02 21.25 6.42
C LEU A 10 -18.43 20.83 5.01
N ALA A 11 -19.50 20.06 4.87
CA ALA A 11 -20.02 19.66 3.55
C ALA A 11 -20.39 20.89 2.69
N ALA A 12 -21.09 21.89 3.29
CA ALA A 12 -21.42 23.12 2.60
C ALA A 12 -20.17 23.94 2.20
N TYR A 13 -19.12 23.89 3.03
CA TYR A 13 -17.85 24.54 2.74
C TYR A 13 -17.17 23.92 1.51
N PHE A 14 -17.12 22.59 1.43
CA PHE A 14 -16.50 21.89 0.30
C PHE A 14 -17.29 22.07 -1.00
N GLU A 15 -18.62 21.99 -0.97
CA GLU A 15 -19.43 22.28 -2.15
C GLU A 15 -19.19 23.69 -2.72
N LYS A 16 -19.07 24.68 -1.84
CA LYS A 16 -18.82 26.07 -2.23
C LYS A 16 -17.43 26.26 -2.89
N ASN A 17 -16.46 25.45 -2.51
CA ASN A 17 -15.06 25.60 -2.92
C ASN A 17 -14.60 24.53 -3.93
N MET A 18 -15.50 23.69 -4.47
CA MET A 18 -15.13 22.53 -5.27
C MET A 18 -14.26 22.90 -6.48
N ASP A 19 -14.55 23.98 -7.19
CA ASP A 19 -13.76 24.43 -8.35
C ASP A 19 -12.28 24.73 -7.95
N ALA A 20 -12.08 25.33 -6.78
CA ALA A 20 -10.74 25.62 -6.28
C ALA A 20 -10.03 24.34 -5.78
N ILE A 21 -10.76 23.40 -5.22
CA ILE A 21 -10.24 22.07 -4.81
C ILE A 21 -9.76 21.31 -6.05
N LEU A 22 -10.56 21.26 -7.10
CA LEU A 22 -10.19 20.60 -8.36
C LEU A 22 -9.03 21.30 -9.06
N ALA A 23 -8.90 22.61 -8.92
CA ALA A 23 -7.74 23.34 -9.43
C ALA A 23 -6.44 22.94 -8.73
N ASP A 24 -6.44 22.82 -7.38
CA ASP A 24 -5.28 22.33 -6.62
C ASP A 24 -4.95 20.88 -6.99
N LEU A 25 -5.97 20.04 -7.21
CA LEU A 25 -5.77 18.66 -7.67
C LEU A 25 -5.14 18.63 -9.06
N ALA A 26 -5.61 19.46 -9.99
CA ALA A 26 -5.02 19.54 -11.32
C ALA A 26 -3.55 20.01 -11.30
N GLU A 27 -3.19 20.93 -10.39
CA GLU A 27 -1.80 21.37 -10.21
C GLU A 27 -0.88 20.22 -9.82
N ILE A 28 -1.26 19.41 -8.82
CA ILE A 28 -0.39 18.32 -8.33
C ILE A 28 -0.38 17.13 -9.29
N ILE A 29 -1.50 16.80 -9.94
CA ILE A 29 -1.54 15.74 -10.96
C ILE A 29 -0.60 16.07 -12.12
N ALA A 30 -0.48 17.34 -12.52
CA ALA A 30 0.42 17.78 -13.58
C ALA A 30 1.93 17.64 -13.26
N ILE A 31 2.29 17.35 -12.03
CA ILE A 31 3.68 17.10 -11.65
C ILE A 31 3.96 15.61 -11.79
N GLU A 32 4.79 15.23 -12.76
CA GLU A 32 5.29 13.86 -12.92
C GLU A 32 6.31 13.56 -11.81
N SER A 33 5.83 13.11 -10.66
CA SER A 33 6.61 12.91 -9.44
C SER A 33 6.98 11.45 -9.17
N ILE A 34 7.04 10.62 -10.21
CA ILE A 34 7.53 9.24 -10.12
C ILE A 34 8.92 9.25 -9.48
N ALA A 35 9.08 8.50 -8.41
CA ALA A 35 10.35 8.47 -7.66
C ALA A 35 11.44 7.76 -8.47
N ASP A 36 12.63 8.38 -8.57
CA ASP A 36 13.82 7.84 -9.23
C ASP A 36 15.07 8.01 -8.35
N GLU A 37 15.42 6.99 -7.63
CA GLU A 37 16.60 6.94 -6.77
C GLU A 37 17.93 7.01 -7.54
N ASN A 38 17.93 6.74 -8.85
CA ASN A 38 19.10 6.85 -9.70
C ASN A 38 19.28 8.25 -10.30
N SER A 39 18.33 9.16 -10.11
CA SER A 39 18.38 10.53 -10.58
C SER A 39 19.61 11.28 -10.05
N ALA A 40 20.08 12.28 -10.81
CA ALA A 40 21.09 13.22 -10.35
C ALA A 40 20.55 14.19 -9.27
N VAL A 41 19.25 14.42 -9.25
CA VAL A 41 18.55 15.19 -8.20
C VAL A 41 18.13 14.24 -7.10
N LYS A 42 18.83 14.32 -5.98
CA LYS A 42 18.60 13.43 -4.84
C LYS A 42 17.50 13.99 -3.89
N PRO A 43 16.79 13.10 -3.13
CA PRO A 43 16.93 11.63 -3.17
C PRO A 43 16.18 10.96 -4.33
N PHE A 44 15.03 11.47 -4.78
CA PHE A 44 14.05 10.75 -5.60
C PHE A 44 13.75 11.42 -6.96
N GLY A 45 14.61 12.31 -7.41
CA GLY A 45 14.45 12.95 -8.70
C GLY A 45 13.79 14.33 -8.64
N GLU A 46 13.81 15.01 -9.80
CA GLU A 46 13.29 16.39 -9.91
C GLU A 46 11.76 16.44 -9.74
N GLY A 47 11.04 15.42 -10.21
CA GLY A 47 9.59 15.35 -10.11
C GLY A 47 9.13 15.24 -8.66
N SER A 48 9.69 14.32 -7.88
CA SER A 48 9.40 14.16 -6.46
C SER A 48 9.75 15.43 -5.67
N ALA A 49 10.93 16.04 -5.94
CA ALA A 49 11.32 17.30 -5.30
C ALA A 49 10.34 18.45 -5.61
N LYS A 50 9.81 18.54 -6.85
CA LYS A 50 8.80 19.54 -7.23
C LYS A 50 7.47 19.29 -6.51
N ALA A 51 7.03 18.05 -6.40
CA ALA A 51 5.79 17.71 -5.69
C ALA A 51 5.89 18.04 -4.19
N LEU A 52 7.01 17.71 -3.55
CA LEU A 52 7.26 18.08 -2.16
C LEU A 52 7.32 19.60 -1.97
N ALA A 53 7.96 20.34 -2.90
CA ALA A 53 7.98 21.80 -2.83
C ALA A 53 6.57 22.40 -3.01
N TRP A 54 5.72 21.83 -3.86
CA TRP A 54 4.32 22.20 -3.99
C TRP A 54 3.58 21.96 -2.66
N GLY A 55 3.75 20.78 -2.06
CA GLY A 55 3.13 20.43 -0.78
C GLY A 55 3.56 21.39 0.34
N GLU A 56 4.87 21.70 0.45
CA GLU A 56 5.40 22.67 1.41
C GLU A 56 4.78 24.06 1.22
N ALA A 57 4.67 24.51 -0.04
CA ALA A 57 4.06 25.82 -0.36
C ALA A 57 2.59 25.86 0.05
N LYS A 58 1.79 24.83 -0.27
CA LYS A 58 0.37 24.75 0.11
C LYS A 58 0.19 24.71 1.63
N LEU A 59 1.00 23.96 2.37
CA LEU A 59 1.01 23.97 3.83
C LEU A 59 1.37 25.38 4.38
N GLY A 60 2.33 26.07 3.76
CA GLY A 60 2.71 27.44 4.11
C GLY A 60 1.59 28.45 3.85
N GLU A 61 0.85 28.34 2.73
CA GLU A 61 -0.32 29.16 2.41
C GLU A 61 -1.44 28.98 3.45
N LEU A 62 -1.58 27.78 4.01
CA LEU A 62 -2.46 27.50 5.14
C LEU A 62 -1.94 28.10 6.46
N GLY A 63 -0.75 28.73 6.47
CA GLY A 63 -0.13 29.31 7.65
C GLY A 63 0.39 28.28 8.64
N MET A 64 0.67 27.07 8.19
CA MET A 64 1.33 26.03 8.99
C MET A 64 2.83 26.31 9.09
N VAL A 65 3.48 25.80 10.14
CA VAL A 65 4.93 25.90 10.30
C VAL A 65 5.60 24.75 9.54
N THR A 66 6.14 25.04 8.38
CA THR A 66 6.68 24.04 7.48
C THR A 66 8.14 23.70 7.76
N LYS A 67 8.55 22.50 7.36
CA LYS A 67 9.94 22.05 7.32
C LYS A 67 10.12 21.01 6.23
N ASN A 68 11.16 21.18 5.41
CA ASN A 68 11.61 20.21 4.43
C ASN A 68 12.76 19.37 5.01
N PHE A 69 12.70 18.07 4.80
CA PHE A 69 13.69 17.07 5.23
C PHE A 69 14.48 16.60 4.03
N ASP A 70 15.34 17.45 3.50
CA ASP A 70 16.27 17.17 2.38
C ASP A 70 15.59 16.56 1.15
N ASN A 71 14.35 16.95 0.86
CA ASN A 71 13.49 16.40 -0.20
C ASN A 71 13.16 14.89 -0.05
N TYR A 72 13.30 14.31 1.14
CA TYR A 72 12.68 13.04 1.47
C TYR A 72 11.21 13.22 1.81
N ALA A 73 10.92 14.21 2.67
CA ALA A 73 9.59 14.53 3.10
C ALA A 73 9.46 16.03 3.43
N VAL A 74 8.24 16.52 3.47
CA VAL A 74 7.90 17.83 4.00
C VAL A 74 6.82 17.69 5.06
N ARG A 75 6.83 18.58 6.08
CA ARG A 75 5.77 18.60 7.08
C ARG A 75 5.31 20.02 7.35
N GLY A 76 4.06 20.16 7.81
CA GLY A 76 3.51 21.39 8.36
C GLY A 76 2.86 21.11 9.70
N ASP A 77 3.24 21.87 10.73
CA ASP A 77 2.55 21.89 12.02
C ASP A 77 1.49 22.99 12.04
N PHE A 78 0.28 22.65 12.48
CA PHE A 78 -0.86 23.58 12.50
C PHE A 78 -0.61 24.77 13.43
N LYS A 79 0.15 24.58 14.52
CA LYS A 79 0.59 25.61 15.46
C LYS A 79 2.11 25.60 15.62
N ALA A 80 2.68 26.76 15.90
CA ALA A 80 4.10 26.89 16.21
C ALA A 80 4.48 26.31 17.58
N GLU A 81 3.52 26.23 18.49
CA GLU A 81 3.72 25.78 19.87
C GLU A 81 2.86 24.56 20.19
N GLY A 82 3.36 23.73 21.10
CA GLY A 82 2.73 22.50 21.53
C GLY A 82 3.09 21.29 20.63
N ALA A 83 3.29 20.14 21.23
CA ALA A 83 3.50 18.91 20.49
C ALA A 83 2.26 18.53 19.67
N PRO A 84 2.40 18.08 18.41
CA PRO A 84 1.26 17.65 17.62
C PRO A 84 0.66 16.35 18.21
N VAL A 85 -0.66 16.33 18.35
CA VAL A 85 -1.40 15.18 18.89
C VAL A 85 -1.79 14.18 17.81
N LEU A 86 -1.88 14.64 16.56
CA LEU A 86 -2.25 13.86 15.37
C LEU A 86 -1.26 14.14 14.25
N GLY A 87 -0.84 13.09 13.54
CA GLY A 87 -0.18 13.12 12.24
C GLY A 87 -1.13 12.69 11.15
N ILE A 88 -1.04 13.32 9.99
CA ILE A 88 -1.70 12.89 8.76
C ILE A 88 -0.60 12.70 7.74
N LEU A 89 -0.45 11.49 7.24
CA LEU A 89 0.69 11.06 6.45
C LEU A 89 0.22 10.64 5.06
N ALA A 90 0.62 11.36 4.03
CA ALA A 90 0.29 11.10 2.63
C ALA A 90 1.56 11.10 1.77
N HIS A 91 1.49 10.53 0.57
CA HIS A 91 2.61 10.60 -0.37
C HIS A 91 2.25 11.36 -1.66
N LEU A 92 3.29 11.83 -2.35
CA LEU A 92 3.13 12.62 -3.58
C LEU A 92 3.83 11.98 -4.79
N ASP A 93 4.45 10.83 -4.61
CA ASP A 93 5.00 10.02 -5.68
C ASP A 93 3.96 8.98 -6.13
N PRO A 94 3.68 8.86 -7.42
CA PRO A 94 2.84 7.81 -7.96
C PRO A 94 3.69 6.72 -8.62
N VAL A 95 3.08 5.54 -8.87
CA VAL A 95 3.67 4.51 -9.73
C VAL A 95 3.84 4.99 -11.18
N PRO A 96 4.77 4.39 -11.96
CA PRO A 96 4.93 4.67 -13.38
C PRO A 96 3.65 4.44 -14.19
N VAL A 97 3.56 5.12 -15.34
CA VAL A 97 2.45 4.96 -16.28
C VAL A 97 2.81 4.04 -17.44
N SER A 98 1.83 3.30 -17.92
CA SER A 98 1.93 2.49 -19.13
C SER A 98 1.44 3.26 -20.37
N SER A 99 1.47 2.61 -21.54
CA SER A 99 0.97 3.19 -22.80
C SER A 99 -0.52 2.93 -23.07
N GLY A 100 -1.23 2.28 -22.13
CA GLY A 100 -2.63 1.86 -22.32
C GLY A 100 -3.68 2.91 -21.90
N TRP A 101 -3.26 4.06 -21.39
CA TRP A 101 -4.15 5.12 -20.94
C TRP A 101 -5.03 5.69 -22.04
N SER A 102 -6.34 5.84 -21.77
CA SER A 102 -7.31 6.52 -22.64
C SER A 102 -7.37 8.02 -22.37
N TYR A 103 -7.05 8.45 -21.14
CA TYR A 103 -6.94 9.85 -20.71
C TYR A 103 -5.46 10.22 -20.49
N PRO A 104 -5.07 11.50 -20.62
CA PRO A 104 -3.70 11.92 -20.26
C PRO A 104 -3.40 11.68 -18.79
N PRO A 105 -2.41 10.85 -18.42
CA PRO A 105 -2.21 10.45 -17.02
C PRO A 105 -1.77 11.60 -16.10
N PHE A 106 -1.08 12.62 -16.62
CA PHE A 106 -0.62 13.79 -15.86
C PHE A 106 -1.41 15.07 -16.21
N GLU A 107 -2.70 14.88 -16.51
CA GLU A 107 -3.66 15.97 -16.68
C GLU A 107 -4.99 15.54 -16.05
N LEU A 108 -5.49 16.31 -15.07
CA LEU A 108 -6.77 15.99 -14.45
C LEU A 108 -7.89 16.09 -15.48
N THR A 109 -8.51 14.97 -15.80
CA THR A 109 -9.69 14.92 -16.68
C THR A 109 -10.93 14.62 -15.84
N VAL A 110 -11.96 15.47 -15.98
CA VAL A 110 -13.26 15.25 -15.34
C VAL A 110 -14.24 14.80 -16.41
N ASP A 111 -14.71 13.55 -16.31
CA ASP A 111 -15.69 12.99 -17.22
C ASP A 111 -16.76 12.21 -16.46
N ASN A 112 -18.04 12.57 -16.65
CA ASN A 112 -19.19 11.93 -16.02
C ASN A 112 -19.08 11.79 -14.47
N ASP A 113 -18.69 12.85 -13.78
CA ASP A 113 -18.45 12.89 -12.34
C ASP A 113 -17.36 11.91 -11.85
N VAL A 114 -16.41 11.56 -12.72
CA VAL A 114 -15.21 10.79 -12.40
C VAL A 114 -13.98 11.64 -12.70
N LEU A 115 -13.01 11.58 -11.81
CA LEU A 115 -11.74 12.31 -11.87
C LEU A 115 -10.65 11.33 -12.32
N TYR A 116 -10.17 11.45 -13.55
CA TYR A 116 -9.12 10.62 -14.13
C TYR A 116 -7.76 11.31 -14.06
N GLY A 117 -6.73 10.54 -13.73
CA GLY A 117 -5.33 10.97 -13.69
C GLY A 117 -4.51 10.13 -12.73
N ARG A 118 -3.23 9.96 -12.98
CA ARG A 118 -2.31 9.22 -12.12
C ARG A 118 -2.13 9.94 -10.78
N GLY A 119 -2.46 9.27 -9.68
CA GLY A 119 -2.46 9.82 -8.32
C GLY A 119 -3.83 10.38 -7.90
N THR A 120 -4.90 10.23 -8.68
CA THR A 120 -6.22 10.71 -8.29
C THR A 120 -6.80 9.96 -7.09
N ILE A 121 -6.49 8.67 -6.97
CA ILE A 121 -6.84 7.84 -5.81
C ILE A 121 -5.61 7.56 -4.92
N ASP A 122 -4.41 7.46 -5.50
CA ASP A 122 -3.20 7.01 -4.83
C ASP A 122 -2.01 7.92 -5.16
N ASP A 123 -1.65 8.86 -4.28
CA ASP A 123 -2.30 9.38 -3.08
C ASP A 123 -2.44 10.92 -3.17
N LYS A 124 -2.18 11.53 -4.38
CA LYS A 124 -2.24 13.00 -4.61
C LYS A 124 -3.64 13.57 -4.38
N GLY A 125 -4.69 12.83 -4.80
CA GLY A 125 -6.07 13.25 -4.56
C GLY A 125 -6.39 13.32 -3.07
N PRO A 126 -6.16 12.25 -2.30
CA PRO A 126 -6.30 12.24 -0.86
C PRO A 126 -5.43 13.30 -0.15
N ALA A 127 -4.19 13.52 -0.60
CA ALA A 127 -3.34 14.59 -0.08
C ALA A 127 -3.97 15.99 -0.26
N VAL A 128 -4.59 16.26 -1.42
CA VAL A 128 -5.36 17.51 -1.65
C VAL A 128 -6.58 17.57 -0.74
N ALA A 129 -7.28 16.45 -0.56
CA ALA A 129 -8.42 16.39 0.37
C ALA A 129 -8.01 16.71 1.80
N VAL A 130 -6.84 16.24 2.25
CA VAL A 130 -6.25 16.59 3.56
C VAL A 130 -5.94 18.08 3.65
N LEU A 131 -5.30 18.68 2.64
CA LEU A 131 -5.02 20.14 2.62
C LEU A 131 -6.30 20.96 2.76
N TRP A 132 -7.35 20.61 2.02
CA TRP A 132 -8.63 21.31 2.09
C TRP A 132 -9.41 21.01 3.37
N ALA A 133 -9.24 19.84 3.97
CA ALA A 133 -9.75 19.55 5.32
C ALA A 133 -9.11 20.47 6.37
N VAL A 134 -7.79 20.65 6.32
CA VAL A 134 -7.07 21.62 7.19
C VAL A 134 -7.58 23.04 6.98
N LYS A 135 -7.74 23.46 5.71
CA LYS A 135 -8.28 24.78 5.37
C LYS A 135 -9.67 25.00 5.93
N ALA A 136 -10.57 24.03 5.77
CA ALA A 136 -11.94 24.10 6.25
C ALA A 136 -12.02 24.24 7.77
N VAL A 137 -11.32 23.40 8.54
CA VAL A 137 -11.34 23.48 10.01
C VAL A 137 -10.73 24.80 10.53
N LYS A 138 -9.73 25.33 9.81
CA LYS A 138 -9.14 26.63 10.12
C LYS A 138 -10.08 27.79 9.85
N GLU A 139 -10.71 27.83 8.67
CA GLU A 139 -11.63 28.92 8.28
C GLU A 139 -12.94 28.90 9.09
N LEU A 140 -13.38 27.74 9.57
CA LEU A 140 -14.47 27.61 10.52
C LEU A 140 -14.09 28.07 11.95
N GLY A 141 -12.81 28.35 12.19
CA GLY A 141 -12.32 28.89 13.47
C GLY A 141 -12.41 27.89 14.62
N LEU A 142 -12.26 26.59 14.36
CA LEU A 142 -12.34 25.55 15.39
C LEU A 142 -11.16 25.66 16.38
N PRO A 143 -11.40 25.54 17.70
CA PRO A 143 -10.34 25.52 18.70
C PRO A 143 -9.65 24.16 18.71
N LEU A 144 -8.57 24.02 17.93
CA LEU A 144 -7.86 22.74 17.76
C LEU A 144 -6.52 22.76 18.49
N LYS A 145 -6.10 21.63 19.03
CA LYS A 145 -4.71 21.34 19.43
C LYS A 145 -3.80 21.36 18.21
N ASN A 146 -2.48 21.35 18.43
CA ASN A 146 -1.54 21.22 17.32
C ASN A 146 -1.64 19.82 16.69
N PHE A 147 -1.59 19.77 15.37
CA PHE A 147 -1.51 18.54 14.57
C PHE A 147 -0.54 18.77 13.40
N ARG A 148 -0.13 17.70 12.75
CA ARG A 148 0.90 17.69 11.72
C ARG A 148 0.39 17.04 10.46
N VAL A 149 0.65 17.65 9.30
CA VAL A 149 0.54 17.01 7.98
C VAL A 149 1.95 16.71 7.48
N ILE A 150 2.17 15.51 6.94
CA ILE A 150 3.45 15.05 6.42
C ILE A 150 3.20 14.55 5.00
N PHE A 151 4.00 15.00 4.05
CA PHE A 151 4.01 14.49 2.67
C PHE A 151 5.35 13.81 2.40
N GLY A 152 5.31 12.56 1.99
CA GLY A 152 6.44 11.78 1.53
C GLY A 152 6.61 11.81 0.02
N GLY A 153 7.73 11.33 -0.47
CA GLY A 153 8.06 11.32 -1.89
C GLY A 153 8.62 10.00 -2.42
N ASN A 154 8.45 8.87 -1.69
CA ASN A 154 8.96 7.56 -2.11
C ASN A 154 8.19 6.38 -1.45
N GLU A 155 6.89 6.48 -1.30
CA GLU A 155 6.06 5.40 -0.77
C GLU A 155 6.14 4.17 -1.68
N GLU A 156 5.90 4.37 -2.96
CA GLU A 156 5.77 3.37 -4.02
C GLU A 156 7.07 2.56 -4.30
N ASN A 157 8.20 3.03 -3.78
CA ASN A 157 9.51 2.36 -3.93
C ASN A 157 10.14 1.99 -2.58
N GLY A 158 9.33 1.70 -1.55
CA GLY A 158 9.80 1.08 -0.31
C GLY A 158 10.03 2.04 0.85
N CYS A 159 9.36 3.19 0.90
CA CYS A 159 9.20 4.06 2.08
C CYS A 159 10.52 4.58 2.70
N THR A 160 11.59 4.71 1.89
CA THR A 160 12.89 5.19 2.40
C THR A 160 12.84 6.65 2.85
N ASP A 161 11.88 7.42 2.38
CA ASP A 161 11.55 8.78 2.81
C ASP A 161 11.07 8.82 4.27
N MET A 162 10.16 7.94 4.67
CA MET A 162 9.67 7.88 6.04
C MET A 162 10.71 7.30 6.99
N ALA A 163 11.56 6.38 6.54
CA ALA A 163 12.72 5.93 7.30
C ALA A 163 13.67 7.10 7.61
N TYR A 164 13.93 7.98 6.61
CA TYR A 164 14.71 9.18 6.80
C TYR A 164 14.01 10.19 7.74
N TYR A 165 12.73 10.47 7.50
CA TYR A 165 11.94 11.36 8.36
C TYR A 165 11.99 10.91 9.83
N LYS A 166 11.74 9.63 10.11
CA LYS A 166 11.78 9.02 11.45
C LYS A 166 13.14 9.16 12.13
N SER A 167 14.22 9.17 11.35
CA SER A 167 15.58 9.42 11.89
C SER A 167 15.80 10.88 12.32
N CYS A 168 15.03 11.81 11.77
CA CYS A 168 15.14 13.25 12.02
C CYS A 168 14.13 13.77 13.05
N GLU A 169 12.91 13.23 13.05
CA GLU A 169 11.79 13.73 13.89
C GLU A 169 10.79 12.58 14.19
N ALA A 170 10.30 12.54 15.42
CA ALA A 170 9.31 11.56 15.83
C ALA A 170 7.93 11.85 15.24
N PHE A 171 7.18 10.79 14.93
CA PHE A 171 5.76 10.89 14.59
C PHE A 171 4.91 11.33 15.81
N PRO A 172 3.79 11.99 15.60
CA PRO A 172 2.78 12.19 16.63
C PRO A 172 2.23 10.86 17.18
N PRO A 173 1.62 10.86 18.38
CA PRO A 173 1.15 9.62 19.02
C PRO A 173 -0.05 8.95 18.32
N MET A 174 -0.82 9.70 17.53
CA MET A 174 -1.86 9.20 16.62
C MET A 174 -1.47 9.59 15.22
N VAL A 175 -1.51 8.66 14.29
CA VAL A 175 -1.26 8.93 12.86
C VAL A 175 -2.34 8.25 12.04
N PHE A 176 -2.90 8.93 11.05
CA PHE A 176 -3.60 8.23 9.99
C PHE A 176 -3.02 8.60 8.63
N THR A 177 -3.04 7.63 7.71
CA THR A 177 -2.82 7.88 6.30
C THR A 177 -4.14 7.85 5.55
N PRO A 178 -4.37 8.72 4.56
CA PRO A 178 -5.49 8.61 3.64
C PRO A 178 -5.27 7.56 2.56
N ASP A 179 -4.11 6.89 2.57
CA ASP A 179 -3.69 5.88 1.61
C ASP A 179 -4.11 4.48 2.09
N GLY A 180 -5.30 4.06 1.72
CA GLY A 180 -5.86 2.76 2.05
C GLY A 180 -7.38 2.70 1.87
N SER A 181 -8.07 1.87 2.65
CA SER A 181 -9.51 1.65 2.53
C SER A 181 -10.30 2.15 3.72
N PHE A 182 -11.50 2.70 3.47
CA PHE A 182 -12.51 2.91 4.51
C PHE A 182 -13.18 1.59 4.91
N PRO A 183 -13.68 1.43 6.19
CA PRO A 183 -13.77 2.46 7.24
C PRO A 183 -12.46 2.78 7.97
N VAL A 184 -11.75 1.77 8.51
CA VAL A 184 -10.44 1.94 9.17
C VAL A 184 -9.62 0.68 8.94
N LEU A 185 -8.48 0.81 8.30
CA LEU A 185 -7.49 -0.25 8.22
C LEU A 185 -6.55 -0.10 9.42
N ASN A 186 -6.71 -0.98 10.40
CA ASN A 186 -5.95 -0.94 11.66
C ASN A 186 -4.98 -2.11 11.82
N CYS A 187 -4.91 -2.97 10.79
CA CYS A 187 -4.10 -4.18 10.82
C CYS A 187 -3.47 -4.44 9.45
N GLU A 188 -2.14 -4.51 9.41
CA GLU A 188 -1.39 -5.03 8.27
C GLU A 188 -0.66 -6.31 8.68
N LYS A 189 -0.80 -7.38 7.87
CA LYS A 189 -0.13 -8.65 8.11
C LYS A 189 1.38 -8.49 7.99
N GLY A 190 2.11 -9.34 8.70
CA GLY A 190 3.55 -9.45 8.48
C GLY A 190 3.87 -9.98 7.09
N LEU A 191 5.01 -9.59 6.56
CA LEU A 191 5.48 -9.95 5.23
C LEU A 191 6.82 -10.67 5.31
N LEU A 192 6.96 -11.72 4.51
CA LEU A 192 8.25 -12.33 4.16
C LEU A 192 8.35 -12.49 2.64
N HIS A 193 9.29 -11.80 2.03
CA HIS A 193 9.77 -12.10 0.70
C HIS A 193 11.03 -12.96 0.82
N ILE A 194 10.98 -14.18 0.29
CA ILE A 194 12.07 -15.15 0.42
C ILE A 194 12.51 -15.57 -0.98
N THR A 195 13.83 -15.52 -1.23
CA THR A 195 14.42 -16.14 -2.41
C THR A 195 15.26 -17.36 -2.02
N PHE A 196 15.26 -18.37 -2.86
CA PHE A 196 15.98 -19.62 -2.62
C PHE A 196 16.52 -20.22 -3.92
N SER A 197 17.57 -21.02 -3.82
CA SER A 197 18.12 -21.70 -5.00
C SER A 197 18.76 -23.05 -4.67
N ALA A 198 18.93 -23.87 -5.71
CA ALA A 198 19.74 -25.08 -5.65
C ALA A 198 20.40 -25.33 -7.02
N PRO A 199 21.57 -26.02 -7.10
CA PRO A 199 22.11 -26.51 -8.36
C PRO A 199 21.08 -27.39 -9.06
N PHE A 200 20.85 -27.18 -10.35
CA PHE A 200 19.80 -27.86 -11.11
C PHE A 200 20.35 -28.59 -12.32
N GLU A 201 20.12 -29.87 -12.33
CA GLU A 201 20.31 -30.72 -13.50
C GLU A 201 19.09 -31.64 -13.60
N ASP A 202 18.48 -31.74 -14.78
CA ASP A 202 17.34 -32.61 -15.04
C ASP A 202 17.51 -33.30 -16.38
N SER A 203 17.13 -34.58 -16.44
CA SER A 203 17.23 -35.41 -17.66
C SER A 203 16.19 -35.08 -18.72
N THR A 204 15.13 -34.36 -18.34
CA THR A 204 13.98 -34.07 -19.20
C THR A 204 13.75 -32.58 -19.41
N ILE A 205 14.07 -31.74 -18.43
CA ILE A 205 13.81 -30.29 -18.45
C ILE A 205 15.14 -29.51 -18.57
N SER A 206 15.23 -28.64 -19.57
CA SER A 206 16.36 -27.75 -19.81
C SER A 206 16.11 -26.32 -19.28
N TYR A 207 14.85 -25.92 -19.18
CA TYR A 207 14.50 -24.54 -18.84
C TYR A 207 13.14 -24.45 -18.17
N VAL A 208 13.04 -23.62 -17.14
CA VAL A 208 11.80 -23.20 -16.48
C VAL A 208 11.86 -21.69 -16.33
N ASN A 209 10.78 -20.98 -16.63
CA ASN A 209 10.63 -19.56 -16.37
C ASN A 209 9.16 -19.22 -16.06
N GLY A 210 8.86 -18.96 -14.81
CA GLY A 210 7.55 -18.55 -14.33
C GLY A 210 7.67 -17.50 -13.23
N GLY A 211 6.87 -16.43 -13.35
CA GLY A 211 6.87 -15.31 -12.43
C GLY A 211 8.00 -14.30 -12.66
N MET A 212 7.69 -13.02 -12.43
CA MET A 212 8.63 -11.90 -12.61
C MET A 212 8.82 -11.07 -11.34
N ALA A 213 7.83 -11.07 -10.43
CA ALA A 213 7.82 -10.30 -9.20
C ALA A 213 7.49 -11.19 -8.00
N LEU A 214 8.08 -10.89 -6.84
CA LEU A 214 7.83 -11.65 -5.62
C LEU A 214 6.39 -11.48 -5.10
N ASN A 215 5.80 -10.32 -5.29
CA ASN A 215 4.46 -9.98 -4.78
C ASN A 215 3.31 -10.28 -5.76
N ALA A 216 3.53 -11.05 -6.81
CA ALA A 216 2.51 -11.35 -7.81
C ALA A 216 2.40 -12.85 -8.11
N ILE A 217 1.17 -13.38 -8.17
CA ILE A 217 0.89 -14.73 -8.60
C ILE A 217 1.20 -14.85 -10.10
N PRO A 218 2.07 -15.79 -10.53
CA PRO A 218 2.46 -15.92 -11.92
C PRO A 218 1.32 -16.46 -12.78
N ASP A 219 0.93 -15.70 -13.79
CA ASP A 219 -0.07 -16.08 -14.80
C ASP A 219 0.53 -16.90 -15.96
N ARG A 220 1.86 -16.99 -16.03
CA ARG A 220 2.56 -17.71 -17.10
C ARG A 220 3.78 -18.45 -16.56
N CYS A 221 3.95 -19.70 -16.99
CA CYS A 221 5.16 -20.49 -16.77
C CYS A 221 5.55 -21.21 -18.06
N GLU A 222 6.75 -20.92 -18.59
CA GLU A 222 7.32 -21.59 -19.75
C GLU A 222 8.28 -22.68 -19.29
N VAL A 223 8.13 -23.88 -19.87
CA VAL A 223 9.01 -25.03 -19.63
C VAL A 223 9.52 -25.56 -20.97
N ARG A 224 10.85 -25.71 -21.08
CA ARG A 224 11.48 -26.36 -22.27
C ARG A 224 12.10 -27.68 -21.86
N TYR A 225 11.96 -28.66 -22.73
CA TYR A 225 12.45 -30.00 -22.53
C TYR A 225 13.74 -30.24 -23.31
N ASN A 226 14.48 -31.27 -22.92
CA ASN A 226 15.75 -31.66 -23.58
C ASN A 226 15.57 -32.23 -24.97
N ASP A 227 14.35 -32.54 -25.38
CA ASP A 227 13.97 -32.99 -26.73
C ASP A 227 13.55 -31.83 -27.66
N ASP A 228 13.88 -30.60 -27.31
CA ASP A 228 13.53 -29.35 -28.00
C ASP A 228 12.02 -29.01 -28.02
N THR A 229 11.19 -29.74 -27.29
CA THR A 229 9.79 -29.35 -27.09
C THR A 229 9.64 -28.32 -25.97
N SER A 230 8.51 -27.62 -25.97
CA SER A 230 8.18 -26.66 -24.90
C SER A 230 6.68 -26.69 -24.57
N ASN A 231 6.36 -26.37 -23.34
CA ASN A 231 5.00 -26.15 -22.88
C ASN A 231 4.88 -24.79 -22.17
N VAL A 232 3.71 -24.18 -22.24
CA VAL A 232 3.38 -22.93 -21.56
C VAL A 232 2.13 -23.15 -20.74
N PHE A 233 2.27 -23.02 -19.44
CA PHE A 233 1.16 -23.01 -18.50
C PHE A 233 0.64 -21.58 -18.39
N VAL A 234 -0.67 -21.41 -18.50
CA VAL A 234 -1.34 -20.10 -18.44
C VAL A 234 -2.35 -20.13 -17.30
N GLY A 235 -2.16 -19.26 -16.36
CA GLY A 235 -3.02 -19.05 -15.20
C GLY A 235 -3.68 -17.66 -15.22
N THR A 236 -3.86 -17.09 -14.04
CA THR A 236 -4.40 -15.75 -13.86
C THR A 236 -3.58 -15.04 -12.78
N SER A 237 -3.11 -13.82 -13.06
CA SER A 237 -2.37 -13.02 -12.09
C SER A 237 -3.27 -12.56 -10.97
N ALA A 238 -2.68 -12.41 -9.78
CA ALA A 238 -3.28 -11.77 -8.62
C ALA A 238 -2.17 -11.20 -7.73
N HIS A 239 -2.49 -10.31 -6.81
CA HIS A 239 -1.53 -9.85 -5.83
C HIS A 239 -1.15 -10.97 -4.86
N GLY A 240 0.11 -11.05 -4.41
CA GLY A 240 0.63 -12.08 -3.51
C GLY A 240 -0.12 -12.18 -2.17
N SER A 241 -0.71 -11.07 -1.71
CA SER A 241 -1.54 -11.05 -0.49
C SER A 241 -2.93 -11.68 -0.64
N ARG A 242 -3.38 -11.91 -1.89
CA ARG A 242 -4.69 -12.53 -2.22
C ARG A 242 -4.53 -13.61 -3.28
N PRO A 243 -3.68 -14.62 -3.03
CA PRO A 243 -3.35 -15.66 -4.01
C PRO A 243 -4.56 -16.49 -4.48
N GLU A 244 -5.61 -16.56 -3.67
CA GLU A 244 -6.88 -17.22 -3.98
C GLU A 244 -7.64 -16.58 -5.15
N ASN A 245 -7.35 -15.32 -5.47
CA ASN A 245 -7.94 -14.61 -6.62
C ASN A 245 -7.23 -14.94 -7.95
N GLY A 246 -6.09 -15.64 -7.89
CA GLY A 246 -5.29 -16.01 -9.04
C GLY A 246 -5.29 -17.51 -9.33
N VAL A 247 -4.68 -17.86 -10.46
CA VAL A 247 -4.36 -19.25 -10.82
C VAL A 247 -2.86 -19.32 -11.11
N ASN A 248 -2.12 -19.95 -10.22
CA ASN A 248 -0.66 -19.96 -10.25
C ASN A 248 -0.12 -20.93 -11.33
N ALA A 249 0.40 -20.39 -12.43
CA ALA A 249 0.94 -21.16 -13.55
C ALA A 249 2.17 -22.01 -13.19
N VAL A 250 2.96 -21.59 -12.19
CA VAL A 250 4.13 -22.34 -11.71
C VAL A 250 3.66 -23.60 -10.98
N THR A 251 2.67 -23.49 -10.09
CA THR A 251 2.15 -24.66 -9.38
C THR A 251 1.35 -25.59 -10.32
N MET A 252 0.72 -25.06 -11.39
CA MET A 252 0.15 -25.90 -12.46
C MET A 252 1.22 -26.77 -13.12
N PHE A 253 2.36 -26.17 -13.49
CA PHE A 253 3.49 -26.92 -14.03
C PHE A 253 3.97 -28.00 -13.05
N LEU A 254 4.18 -27.64 -11.77
CA LEU A 254 4.64 -28.59 -10.77
C LEU A 254 3.65 -29.75 -10.58
N ASP A 255 2.35 -29.48 -10.61
CA ASP A 255 1.32 -30.55 -10.51
C ASP A 255 1.33 -31.49 -11.69
N GLU A 256 1.53 -31.00 -12.91
CA GLU A 256 1.64 -31.84 -14.11
C GLU A 256 3.00 -32.54 -14.23
N TYR A 257 4.04 -32.10 -13.51
CA TYR A 257 5.36 -32.71 -13.58
C TYR A 257 5.32 -34.20 -13.14
N LYS A 258 5.83 -35.09 -14.01
CA LYS A 258 5.85 -36.57 -13.81
C LYS A 258 7.28 -37.12 -13.71
N GLY A 259 8.31 -36.25 -13.78
CA GLY A 259 9.70 -36.66 -13.64
C GLY A 259 10.08 -37.02 -12.19
N GLU A 260 11.34 -37.41 -12.00
CA GLU A 260 11.87 -37.86 -10.69
C GLU A 260 12.88 -36.87 -10.08
N ASN A 261 13.00 -35.67 -10.65
CA ASN A 261 13.91 -34.65 -10.08
C ASN A 261 13.50 -34.29 -8.64
N ALA A 262 14.42 -34.51 -7.72
CA ALA A 262 14.14 -34.34 -6.28
C ALA A 262 13.70 -32.92 -5.91
N LEU A 263 14.28 -31.90 -6.57
CA LEU A 263 13.96 -30.48 -6.32
C LEU A 263 12.53 -30.15 -6.78
N LEU A 264 12.16 -30.53 -8.01
CA LEU A 264 10.81 -30.29 -8.55
C LEU A 264 9.76 -31.10 -7.78
N CYS A 265 10.05 -32.36 -7.43
CA CYS A 265 9.18 -33.19 -6.60
C CYS A 265 9.05 -32.60 -5.16
N GLY A 266 10.11 -31.98 -4.64
CA GLY A 266 10.11 -31.27 -3.38
C GLY A 266 9.17 -30.05 -3.43
N LEU A 267 9.35 -29.17 -4.41
CA LEU A 267 8.48 -27.99 -4.60
C LEU A 267 7.01 -28.36 -4.81
N LYS A 268 6.74 -29.39 -5.61
CA LYS A 268 5.37 -29.91 -5.80
C LYS A 268 4.70 -30.30 -4.49
N LYS A 269 5.45 -30.83 -3.52
CA LYS A 269 4.93 -31.21 -2.21
C LYS A 269 4.76 -30.00 -1.29
N LEU A 270 5.65 -29.00 -1.37
CA LEU A 270 5.61 -27.79 -0.54
C LEU A 270 4.55 -26.79 -1.02
N PHE A 271 4.28 -26.79 -2.33
CA PHE A 271 3.33 -25.88 -2.98
C PHE A 271 2.34 -26.64 -3.86
N PRO A 272 1.44 -27.44 -3.28
CA PRO A 272 0.39 -28.09 -4.06
C PRO A 272 -0.46 -27.06 -4.80
N HIS A 273 -0.84 -27.37 -6.05
CA HIS A 273 -1.67 -26.46 -6.83
C HIS A 273 -3.00 -26.16 -6.13
N GLY A 274 -3.32 -24.87 -5.96
CA GLY A 274 -4.51 -24.40 -5.25
C GLY A 274 -4.34 -24.20 -3.72
N GLU A 275 -3.20 -24.62 -3.14
CA GLU A 275 -2.88 -24.25 -1.76
C GLU A 275 -2.36 -22.81 -1.69
N CYS A 276 -2.87 -22.02 -0.74
CA CYS A 276 -2.57 -20.59 -0.63
C CYS A 276 -2.07 -20.14 0.75
N ALA A 277 -1.92 -21.04 1.73
CA ALA A 277 -1.57 -20.66 3.10
C ALA A 277 -0.40 -21.46 3.70
N GLY A 278 0.29 -22.31 2.90
CA GLY A 278 1.46 -23.06 3.32
C GLY A 278 1.17 -24.20 4.28
N GLU A 279 -0.02 -24.79 4.23
CA GLU A 279 -0.42 -25.93 5.04
C GLU A 279 0.54 -27.12 4.86
N SER A 280 1.01 -27.33 3.64
CA SER A 280 1.98 -28.38 3.30
C SER A 280 3.37 -28.17 3.90
N MET A 281 3.68 -26.96 4.37
CA MET A 281 4.88 -26.63 5.15
C MET A 281 4.62 -26.63 6.66
N GLY A 282 3.42 -27.02 7.11
CA GLY A 282 3.02 -27.02 8.52
C GLY A 282 2.56 -25.67 9.05
N MET A 283 2.24 -24.75 8.16
CA MET A 283 1.67 -23.43 8.46
C MET A 283 0.15 -23.44 8.27
N GLY A 284 -0.44 -22.39 7.75
CA GLY A 284 -1.89 -22.28 7.59
C GLY A 284 -2.55 -21.62 8.79
N PHE A 285 -1.79 -20.72 9.46
CA PHE A 285 -2.27 -20.00 10.64
C PHE A 285 -3.40 -19.04 10.32
N GLU A 286 -4.28 -18.85 11.28
CA GLU A 286 -5.41 -17.93 11.19
C GLU A 286 -5.68 -17.36 12.58
N ASP A 287 -5.89 -16.05 12.66
CA ASP A 287 -6.37 -15.37 13.87
C ASP A 287 -7.63 -14.55 13.60
N LYS A 288 -8.25 -14.05 14.68
CA LYS A 288 -9.54 -13.36 14.59
C LYS A 288 -9.45 -11.95 14.00
N VAL A 289 -8.28 -11.32 14.04
CA VAL A 289 -8.06 -9.93 13.63
C VAL A 289 -7.56 -9.91 12.19
N SER A 290 -6.43 -10.56 11.93
CA SER A 290 -5.78 -10.55 10.62
C SER A 290 -6.31 -11.64 9.65
N GLY A 291 -7.15 -12.57 10.14
CA GLY A 291 -7.69 -13.67 9.34
C GLY A 291 -6.61 -14.70 8.97
N LYS A 292 -6.78 -15.38 7.86
CA LYS A 292 -5.88 -16.45 7.41
C LYS A 292 -4.62 -15.89 6.74
N MET A 293 -3.47 -16.50 7.05
CA MET A 293 -2.22 -16.19 6.35
C MET A 293 -2.24 -16.60 4.89
N THR A 294 -1.33 -16.04 4.08
CA THR A 294 -1.09 -16.48 2.70
C THR A 294 0.36 -16.90 2.50
N CYS A 295 0.58 -17.82 1.56
CA CYS A 295 1.90 -18.30 1.16
C CYS A 295 1.84 -18.78 -0.29
N ALA A 296 2.62 -18.16 -1.17
CA ALA A 296 2.60 -18.46 -2.58
C ALA A 296 4.02 -18.57 -3.15
N LEU A 297 4.25 -19.57 -4.01
CA LEU A 297 5.44 -19.65 -4.87
C LEU A 297 5.21 -18.70 -6.06
N THR A 298 5.87 -17.57 -6.03
CA THR A 298 5.64 -16.48 -7.00
C THR A 298 6.65 -16.44 -8.15
N VAL A 299 7.83 -17.04 -7.94
CA VAL A 299 8.88 -17.13 -8.96
C VAL A 299 9.43 -18.56 -9.00
N LEU A 300 9.65 -19.09 -10.19
CA LEU A 300 10.45 -20.30 -10.41
C LEU A 300 11.15 -20.20 -11.76
N LYS A 301 12.49 -20.19 -11.74
CA LYS A 301 13.28 -20.07 -12.98
C LYS A 301 14.59 -20.84 -12.90
N THR A 302 15.05 -21.30 -14.07
CA THR A 302 16.41 -21.82 -14.23
C THR A 302 17.34 -20.68 -14.66
N GLU A 303 18.39 -20.45 -13.88
CA GLU A 303 19.36 -19.38 -14.14
C GLU A 303 20.73 -19.80 -13.63
N GLY A 304 21.78 -19.62 -14.46
CA GLY A 304 23.17 -19.91 -14.07
C GLY A 304 23.44 -21.33 -13.59
N GLY A 305 22.71 -22.35 -14.11
CA GLY A 305 22.83 -23.74 -13.68
C GLY A 305 22.14 -24.04 -12.34
N LYS A 306 21.27 -23.17 -11.90
CA LYS A 306 20.46 -23.33 -10.69
C LYS A 306 18.96 -23.29 -11.01
N LEU A 307 18.15 -23.90 -10.14
CA LEU A 307 16.73 -23.64 -10.02
C LEU A 307 16.55 -22.62 -8.90
N CYS A 308 16.04 -21.44 -9.26
CA CYS A 308 15.83 -20.33 -8.35
C CYS A 308 14.33 -20.14 -8.14
N GLY A 309 13.90 -19.87 -6.92
CA GLY A 309 12.51 -19.62 -6.58
C GLY A 309 12.31 -18.39 -5.69
N GLY A 310 11.07 -17.91 -5.67
CA GLY A 310 10.63 -16.81 -4.82
C GLY A 310 9.30 -17.12 -4.17
N ILE A 311 9.13 -16.70 -2.91
CA ILE A 311 7.92 -16.92 -2.10
C ILE A 311 7.47 -15.58 -1.54
N ASP A 312 6.17 -15.29 -1.63
CA ASP A 312 5.47 -14.24 -0.88
C ASP A 312 4.67 -14.91 0.25
N ILE A 313 4.86 -14.43 1.47
CA ILE A 313 4.11 -14.88 2.65
C ILE A 313 3.56 -13.66 3.38
N ARG A 314 2.24 -13.68 3.67
CA ARG A 314 1.59 -12.72 4.54
C ARG A 314 1.08 -13.45 5.78
N PHE A 315 1.66 -13.15 6.94
CA PHE A 315 1.40 -13.91 8.16
C PHE A 315 0.64 -13.11 9.20
N THR A 316 -0.01 -13.84 10.09
CA THR A 316 -0.94 -13.32 11.11
C THR A 316 -0.24 -12.51 12.19
N ILE A 317 -0.96 -11.58 12.83
CA ILE A 317 -0.39 -10.69 13.88
C ILE A 317 0.00 -11.40 15.15
N ASP A 318 -0.44 -12.64 15.37
CA ASP A 318 -0.07 -13.47 16.52
C ASP A 318 1.22 -14.29 16.31
N ARG A 319 1.92 -14.06 15.17
CA ARG A 319 3.17 -14.71 14.78
C ARG A 319 4.28 -13.68 14.55
N THR A 320 5.51 -14.17 14.57
CA THR A 320 6.69 -13.39 14.22
C THR A 320 7.32 -13.89 12.92
N SER A 321 8.02 -13.00 12.23
CA SER A 321 8.79 -13.36 11.02
C SER A 321 9.76 -14.53 11.28
N ALA A 322 10.39 -14.54 12.45
CA ALA A 322 11.33 -15.59 12.85
C ALA A 322 10.67 -16.98 12.99
N GLU A 323 9.43 -17.04 13.53
CA GLU A 323 8.66 -18.29 13.63
C GLU A 323 8.31 -18.81 12.24
N ILE A 324 7.75 -17.97 11.36
CA ILE A 324 7.38 -18.35 10.00
C ILE A 324 8.61 -18.78 9.19
N MET A 325 9.71 -18.04 9.31
CA MET A 325 10.98 -18.39 8.67
C MET A 325 11.51 -19.75 9.12
N GLY A 326 11.27 -20.15 10.36
CA GLY A 326 11.64 -21.48 10.87
C GLY A 326 10.96 -22.62 10.12
N TYR A 327 9.67 -22.50 9.81
CA TYR A 327 8.91 -23.45 9.00
C TYR A 327 9.43 -23.52 7.57
N VAL A 328 9.54 -22.36 6.93
CA VAL A 328 9.97 -22.28 5.52
C VAL A 328 11.39 -22.79 5.34
N LYS A 329 12.31 -22.38 6.21
CA LYS A 329 13.70 -22.85 6.17
C LYS A 329 13.79 -24.37 6.27
N THR A 330 13.11 -24.95 7.26
CA THR A 330 13.10 -26.41 7.43
C THR A 330 12.54 -27.12 6.21
N ALA A 331 11.46 -26.60 5.62
CA ALA A 331 10.82 -27.19 4.44
C ALA A 331 11.71 -27.12 3.21
N LEU A 332 12.31 -25.96 2.93
CA LEU A 332 13.19 -25.76 1.77
C LEU A 332 14.49 -26.56 1.88
N GLU A 333 15.14 -26.57 3.07
CA GLU A 333 16.36 -27.35 3.28
C GLU A 333 16.11 -28.85 3.11
N ASN A 334 14.98 -29.38 3.60
CA ASN A 334 14.57 -30.77 3.39
C ASN A 334 14.27 -31.11 1.92
N ALA A 335 13.85 -30.10 1.13
CA ALA A 335 13.65 -30.23 -0.32
C ALA A 335 14.95 -30.02 -1.14
N GLY A 336 16.07 -29.70 -0.49
CA GLY A 336 17.39 -29.56 -1.11
C GLY A 336 17.74 -28.14 -1.56
N PHE A 337 17.01 -27.11 -1.11
CA PHE A 337 17.26 -25.71 -1.43
C PHE A 337 18.00 -24.98 -0.30
N ALA A 338 18.78 -23.98 -0.69
CA ALA A 338 19.33 -22.98 0.21
C ALA A 338 18.55 -21.67 0.08
N ILE A 339 18.36 -20.95 1.18
CA ILE A 339 17.78 -19.61 1.17
C ILE A 339 18.87 -18.62 0.78
N ASP A 340 18.59 -17.80 -0.24
CA ASP A 340 19.50 -16.77 -0.74
C ASP A 340 19.27 -15.43 -0.06
N SER A 341 17.99 -15.01 0.12
CA SER A 341 17.60 -13.79 0.83
C SER A 341 16.28 -13.95 1.56
N CYS A 342 16.08 -13.11 2.58
CA CYS A 342 14.82 -12.95 3.27
C CYS A 342 14.66 -11.48 3.66
N GLU A 343 13.54 -10.89 3.31
CA GLU A 343 13.14 -9.52 3.66
C GLU A 343 11.95 -9.61 4.61
N PRO A 344 12.15 -9.50 5.92
CA PRO A 344 11.10 -9.62 6.91
C PRO A 344 10.49 -8.25 7.23
N MET A 345 9.17 -8.21 7.38
CA MET A 345 8.42 -7.12 8.01
C MET A 345 7.49 -7.72 9.05
N GLU A 346 7.57 -7.22 10.29
CA GLU A 346 6.69 -7.71 11.37
C GLU A 346 5.27 -7.13 11.18
N PRO A 347 4.21 -7.79 11.68
CA PRO A 347 2.85 -7.29 11.54
C PRO A 347 2.67 -5.94 12.26
N HIS A 348 1.75 -5.13 11.74
CA HIS A 348 1.30 -3.90 12.38
C HIS A 348 -0.16 -4.04 12.85
N TYR A 349 -0.45 -3.56 14.05
CA TYR A 349 -1.81 -3.60 14.61
C TYR A 349 -2.06 -2.48 15.62
N VAL A 350 -3.18 -1.80 15.48
CA VAL A 350 -3.72 -0.85 16.46
C VAL A 350 -5.04 -1.37 17.01
N ASP A 351 -5.20 -1.37 18.34
CA ASP A 351 -6.42 -1.90 18.98
C ASP A 351 -7.67 -1.19 18.47
N GLU A 352 -8.62 -1.99 17.95
CA GLU A 352 -9.90 -1.49 17.46
C GLU A 352 -10.70 -0.74 18.54
N ASN A 353 -10.49 -1.05 19.83
CA ASN A 353 -11.16 -0.41 20.96
C ASN A 353 -10.46 0.86 21.46
N SER A 354 -9.34 1.26 20.86
CA SER A 354 -8.69 2.53 21.20
C SER A 354 -9.59 3.73 20.90
N ASP A 355 -9.50 4.78 21.70
CA ASP A 355 -10.26 6.02 21.48
C ASP A 355 -10.02 6.61 20.10
N PHE A 356 -8.80 6.44 19.57
CA PHE A 356 -8.42 6.89 18.25
C PHE A 356 -9.21 6.17 17.15
N VAL A 357 -9.16 4.84 17.12
CA VAL A 357 -9.89 4.03 16.12
C VAL A 357 -11.40 4.22 16.25
N GLN A 358 -11.94 4.22 17.48
CA GLN A 358 -13.36 4.43 17.72
C GLN A 358 -13.83 5.82 17.28
N THR A 359 -12.99 6.85 17.39
CA THR A 359 -13.31 8.18 16.86
C THR A 359 -13.39 8.17 15.34
N LEU A 360 -12.43 7.54 14.64
CA LEU A 360 -12.46 7.42 13.17
C LEU A 360 -13.69 6.62 12.69
N LEU A 361 -14.02 5.50 13.34
CA LEU A 361 -15.23 4.72 13.05
C LEU A 361 -16.50 5.56 13.25
N SER A 362 -16.59 6.36 14.32
CA SER A 362 -17.72 7.25 14.57
C SER A 362 -17.84 8.37 13.52
N VAL A 363 -16.71 8.89 13.02
CA VAL A 363 -16.70 9.83 11.89
C VAL A 363 -17.22 9.16 10.63
N TYR A 364 -16.74 7.98 10.31
CA TYR A 364 -17.21 7.20 9.17
C TYR A 364 -18.74 6.98 9.24
N GLU A 365 -19.23 6.45 10.37
CA GLU A 365 -20.67 6.18 10.58
C GLU A 365 -21.53 7.42 10.37
N ARG A 366 -21.06 8.57 10.80
CA ARG A 366 -21.81 9.83 10.65
C ARG A 366 -21.78 10.37 9.23
N VAL A 367 -20.65 10.33 8.56
CA VAL A 367 -20.48 10.89 7.21
C VAL A 367 -21.06 9.96 6.15
N LYS A 368 -20.77 8.65 6.24
CA LYS A 368 -21.26 7.65 5.28
C LYS A 368 -22.70 7.21 5.58
N GLY A 369 -23.11 7.22 6.84
CA GLY A 369 -24.41 6.72 7.28
C GLY A 369 -24.49 5.21 7.42
N GLU A 370 -23.36 4.52 7.41
CA GLU A 370 -23.23 3.06 7.51
C GLU A 370 -22.40 2.70 8.74
N LYS A 371 -22.58 1.48 9.26
CA LYS A 371 -21.79 1.02 10.41
C LYS A 371 -20.34 0.85 10.05
N GLY A 372 -19.43 1.45 10.84
CA GLY A 372 -18.01 1.28 10.71
C GLY A 372 -17.51 -0.07 11.23
N TYR A 373 -16.38 -0.52 10.68
CA TYR A 373 -15.66 -1.74 11.07
C TYR A 373 -14.17 -1.56 10.78
N CYS A 374 -13.36 -2.41 11.39
CA CYS A 374 -11.92 -2.44 11.13
C CYS A 374 -11.59 -3.43 10.01
N ILE A 375 -10.57 -3.13 9.24
CA ILE A 375 -10.07 -3.93 8.12
C ILE A 375 -8.66 -4.42 8.45
N ALA A 376 -8.38 -5.67 8.06
CA ALA A 376 -7.03 -6.23 8.04
C ALA A 376 -6.61 -6.50 6.61
N GLU A 377 -5.42 -6.04 6.24
CA GLU A 377 -4.86 -6.24 4.90
C GLU A 377 -3.51 -6.95 4.91
N GLY A 378 -3.18 -7.54 3.75
CA GLY A 378 -1.86 -8.07 3.49
C GLY A 378 -0.99 -7.11 2.69
N GLY A 379 -1.51 -5.92 2.31
CA GLY A 379 -0.73 -4.83 1.73
C GLY A 379 0.20 -4.20 2.76
N VAL A 380 1.10 -3.34 2.31
CA VAL A 380 2.01 -2.58 3.15
C VAL A 380 1.93 -1.13 2.67
N THR A 381 1.65 -0.22 3.60
CA THR A 381 1.62 1.23 3.38
C THR A 381 2.53 1.91 4.41
N TYR A 382 2.57 3.23 4.42
CA TYR A 382 3.25 3.99 5.48
C TYR A 382 2.82 3.62 6.91
N VAL A 383 1.65 3.01 7.07
CA VAL A 383 1.13 2.54 8.37
C VAL A 383 2.08 1.54 9.00
N HIS A 384 2.66 0.65 8.19
CA HIS A 384 3.45 -0.49 8.66
C HIS A 384 4.62 -0.10 9.56
N ASP A 385 5.38 0.90 9.15
CA ASP A 385 6.57 1.35 9.87
C ASP A 385 6.29 2.51 10.85
N THR A 386 5.03 2.92 11.01
CA THR A 386 4.62 4.03 11.86
C THR A 386 3.82 3.53 13.06
N GLU A 387 4.45 3.50 14.23
CA GLU A 387 3.79 3.04 15.47
C GLU A 387 2.51 3.84 15.76
N GLY A 388 1.41 3.14 16.00
CA GLY A 388 0.11 3.72 16.30
C GLY A 388 -0.64 4.28 15.10
N ALA A 389 -0.13 4.08 13.88
CA ALA A 389 -0.80 4.54 12.66
C ALA A 389 -1.91 3.60 12.20
N VAL A 390 -2.90 4.16 11.50
CA VAL A 390 -3.96 3.43 10.80
C VAL A 390 -4.19 4.05 9.42
N ALA A 391 -4.76 3.31 8.46
CA ALA A 391 -5.28 3.96 7.26
C ALA A 391 -6.77 4.30 7.44
N PHE A 392 -7.17 5.46 6.88
CA PHE A 392 -8.52 6.00 6.94
C PHE A 392 -8.87 6.63 5.58
N GLY A 393 -9.30 5.81 4.65
CA GLY A 393 -9.53 6.16 3.24
C GLY A 393 -8.27 5.91 2.41
N ALA A 394 -8.25 6.22 1.11
CA ALA A 394 -9.23 7.04 0.37
C ALA A 394 -10.34 6.26 -0.34
N GLU A 395 -10.19 4.96 -0.50
CA GLU A 395 -11.09 4.14 -1.32
C GLU A 395 -12.17 3.43 -0.48
N PHE A 396 -13.24 3.04 -1.17
CA PHE A 396 -14.18 2.06 -0.61
C PHE A 396 -13.92 0.69 -1.25
N PRO A 397 -13.95 -0.43 -0.47
CA PRO A 397 -13.57 -1.75 -0.96
C PRO A 397 -14.39 -2.32 -2.13
N TRP A 398 -15.51 -1.68 -2.48
CA TRP A 398 -16.42 -2.08 -3.57
C TRP A 398 -16.32 -1.19 -4.80
N GLU A 399 -15.49 -0.14 -4.80
CA GLU A 399 -15.29 0.75 -5.95
C GLU A 399 -14.12 0.26 -6.80
N GLU A 400 -14.33 0.23 -8.11
CA GLU A 400 -13.25 0.05 -9.08
C GLU A 400 -12.65 1.42 -9.34
N ASN A 401 -11.33 1.54 -9.24
CA ASN A 401 -10.60 2.81 -9.37
C ASN A 401 -9.35 2.68 -10.25
N ASN A 402 -9.02 1.47 -10.72
CA ASN A 402 -7.83 1.16 -11.50
C ASN A 402 -6.51 1.63 -10.82
N MET A 403 -6.44 1.64 -9.48
CA MET A 403 -5.20 1.94 -8.77
C MET A 403 -4.02 1.15 -9.34
N HIS A 404 -2.88 1.80 -9.57
CA HIS A 404 -1.69 1.28 -10.25
C HIS A 404 -1.89 0.86 -11.73
N GLY A 405 -3.13 0.90 -12.24
CA GLY A 405 -3.47 0.56 -13.62
C GLY A 405 -3.54 1.78 -14.56
N ASP A 406 -3.96 1.52 -15.79
CA ASP A 406 -4.31 2.56 -16.75
C ASP A 406 -5.68 3.17 -16.41
N ASP A 407 -5.85 4.45 -16.71
CA ASP A 407 -7.09 5.20 -16.42
C ASP A 407 -7.46 5.15 -14.92
N GLU A 408 -6.46 5.27 -14.04
CA GLU A 408 -6.67 5.46 -12.61
C GLU A 408 -7.64 6.62 -12.36
N HIS A 409 -8.57 6.42 -11.44
CA HIS A 409 -9.62 7.39 -11.20
C HIS A 409 -10.23 7.30 -9.78
N ILE A 410 -10.91 8.38 -9.40
CA ILE A 410 -11.78 8.44 -8.23
C ILE A 410 -13.10 9.09 -8.61
N SER A 411 -14.23 8.59 -8.09
CA SER A 411 -15.52 9.27 -8.29
C SER A 411 -15.54 10.61 -7.55
N LEU A 412 -16.18 11.61 -8.12
CA LEU A 412 -16.34 12.92 -7.46
C LEU A 412 -17.12 12.78 -6.13
N GLU A 413 -17.98 11.77 -6.02
CA GLU A 413 -18.70 11.45 -4.78
C GLU A 413 -17.74 10.95 -3.70
N THR A 414 -16.88 9.99 -4.02
CA THR A 414 -15.86 9.45 -3.09
C THR A 414 -14.86 10.52 -2.70
N PHE A 415 -14.42 11.35 -3.65
CA PHE A 415 -13.54 12.48 -3.36
C PHE A 415 -14.18 13.50 -2.39
N ARG A 416 -15.48 13.81 -2.54
CA ARG A 416 -16.24 14.61 -1.59
C ARG A 416 -16.34 13.97 -0.21
N MET A 417 -16.50 12.64 -0.16
CA MET A 417 -16.49 11.91 1.11
C MET A 417 -15.14 12.00 1.80
N ASN A 418 -14.04 11.87 1.08
CA ASN A 418 -12.68 12.02 1.62
C ASN A 418 -12.50 13.39 2.29
N LEU A 419 -12.87 14.48 1.61
CA LEU A 419 -12.86 15.84 2.17
C LEU A 419 -13.61 15.91 3.51
N ASN A 420 -14.82 15.34 3.56
CA ASN A 420 -15.67 15.36 4.75
C ASN A 420 -15.11 14.47 5.86
N MET A 421 -14.64 13.27 5.52
CA MET A 421 -14.06 12.32 6.48
C MET A 421 -12.85 12.93 7.19
N TYR A 422 -11.89 13.46 6.41
CA TYR A 422 -10.66 14.01 6.99
C TYR A 422 -10.91 15.27 7.82
N ALA A 423 -11.77 16.16 7.37
CA ALA A 423 -12.08 17.38 8.14
C ALA A 423 -12.80 17.06 9.47
N ASN A 424 -13.74 16.12 9.48
CA ASN A 424 -14.39 15.67 10.70
C ASN A 424 -13.41 14.93 11.63
N ALA A 425 -12.51 14.09 11.07
CA ALA A 425 -11.50 13.39 11.85
C ALA A 425 -10.53 14.38 12.53
N ILE A 426 -10.01 15.35 11.78
CA ILE A 426 -9.15 16.41 12.34
C ILE A 426 -9.89 17.17 13.45
N ALA A 427 -11.14 17.59 13.19
CA ALA A 427 -11.93 18.34 14.16
C ALA A 427 -12.15 17.56 15.45
N GLU A 428 -12.44 16.26 15.39
CA GLU A 428 -12.74 15.47 16.58
C GLU A 428 -11.52 15.01 17.34
N LEU A 429 -10.46 14.62 16.65
CA LEU A 429 -9.20 14.15 17.26
C LEU A 429 -8.37 15.28 17.84
N CYS A 430 -8.50 16.49 17.29
CA CYS A 430 -7.68 17.64 17.68
C CYS A 430 -8.44 18.70 18.47
N MET A 431 -9.72 18.50 18.84
CA MET A 431 -10.48 19.48 19.60
C MET A 431 -9.77 19.84 20.91
N ASP A 432 -9.64 21.13 21.15
CA ASP A 432 -9.17 21.67 22.44
C ASP A 432 -10.39 21.83 23.36
N GLU A 433 -10.39 21.15 24.52
CA GLU A 433 -11.51 21.13 25.48
C GLU A 433 -11.69 22.47 26.22
#